data_9a62bf15a523f63c70b29dfe226a9ba7
#
_entry.id   9a62bf15a523f63c70b29dfe226a9ba7
#
_cell.length_a   1.000
_cell.length_b   1.000
_cell.length_c   1.000
_cell.angle_alpha   90.00
_cell.angle_beta   90.00
_cell.angle_gamma   90.00
#
_symmetry.space_group_name_H-M   'P 1'
#
loop_
_entity.id
_entity.type
_entity.pdbx_description
1 polymer ?
#
loop_
_entity_poly.entity_id
_entity_poly.type
_entity_poly.pdbx_seq_one_letter_code
_entity_poly.pdbx_strand_id
1 'polypeptide(L)'
;MNSKIPFLNVKERLFENEVGFVIYDKFPVNEGHCLVVPHRVYSDYFDSTPEEIKGLNQLLFKTKEFLDKKYNPTGFNIGVNCGESSGQTVFHLHIHLIPRYKGDVDDPTGGVRGVIPSKQKY
;
A
#
# COMPACT_ATOMS: atom_id res chain seq x y z
N MET A 1 -0.27 -22.80 -4.66
CA MET A 1 0.10 -22.38 -3.32
C MET A 1 0.77 -21.03 -3.29
N ASN A 2 2.11 -21.00 -3.24
CA ASN A 2 2.81 -19.71 -3.14
C ASN A 2 2.57 -18.82 -4.36
N SER A 3 2.17 -19.39 -5.49
CA SER A 3 1.82 -18.60 -6.66
C SER A 3 0.61 -17.68 -6.44
N LYS A 4 -0.23 -18.01 -5.44
CA LYS A 4 -1.38 -17.17 -5.08
C LYS A 4 -1.06 -16.11 -4.04
N ILE A 5 0.16 -16.13 -3.50
CA ILE A 5 0.62 -15.21 -2.46
C ILE A 5 2.00 -14.70 -2.88
N PRO A 6 2.04 -13.90 -3.97
CA PRO A 6 3.31 -13.51 -4.58
C PRO A 6 4.21 -12.68 -3.66
N PHE A 7 3.64 -11.99 -2.66
CA PHE A 7 4.44 -11.14 -1.80
C PHE A 7 5.43 -11.92 -0.94
N LEU A 8 5.11 -13.16 -0.58
CA LEU A 8 6.00 -13.98 0.23
C LEU A 8 7.27 -14.38 -0.52
N ASN A 9 7.24 -14.31 -1.85
CA ASN A 9 8.38 -14.70 -2.69
C ASN A 9 9.31 -13.54 -3.02
N VAL A 10 8.94 -12.32 -2.62
CA VAL A 10 9.78 -11.14 -2.88
C VAL A 10 10.93 -11.14 -1.89
N LYS A 11 12.16 -11.22 -2.42
CA LYS A 11 13.37 -11.31 -1.61
C LYS A 11 13.89 -9.95 -1.17
N GLU A 12 13.70 -8.93 -2.00
CA GLU A 12 14.17 -7.59 -1.71
C GLU A 12 13.10 -6.82 -0.93
N ARG A 13 13.26 -6.82 0.37
CA ARG A 13 12.37 -6.09 1.27
C ARG A 13 13.07 -4.81 1.70
N LEU A 14 12.35 -3.69 1.61
CA LEU A 14 12.90 -2.41 2.03
C LEU A 14 13.03 -2.31 3.54
N PHE A 15 12.03 -2.77 4.25
CA PHE A 15 11.97 -2.77 5.71
C PHE A 15 11.21 -3.99 6.17
N GLU A 16 11.49 -4.37 7.41
CA GLU A 16 10.84 -5.52 8.02
C GLU A 16 10.82 -5.35 9.54
N ASN A 17 9.75 -5.81 10.17
CA ASN A 17 9.68 -5.91 11.62
C ASN A 17 9.01 -7.24 11.99
N GLU A 18 8.62 -7.40 13.26
CA GLU A 18 8.05 -8.66 13.73
C GLU A 18 6.73 -9.03 13.06
N VAL A 19 5.96 -8.04 12.61
CA VAL A 19 4.62 -8.29 12.08
C VAL A 19 4.53 -8.25 10.56
N GLY A 20 5.48 -7.61 9.88
CA GLY A 20 5.38 -7.49 8.43
C GLY A 20 6.63 -6.94 7.76
N PHE A 21 6.47 -6.59 6.51
CA PHE A 21 7.56 -6.11 5.67
C PHE A 21 7.05 -5.13 4.62
N VAL A 22 7.98 -4.43 3.99
CA VAL A 22 7.68 -3.45 2.94
C VAL A 22 8.41 -3.85 1.67
N ILE A 23 7.70 -3.82 0.56
CA ILE A 23 8.26 -4.05 -0.77
C ILE A 23 7.79 -2.95 -1.71
N TYR A 24 8.53 -2.74 -2.81
CA TYR A 24 8.01 -1.94 -3.90
C TYR A 24 6.91 -2.71 -4.62
N ASP A 25 5.87 -2.00 -5.05
CA ASP A 25 4.85 -2.62 -5.90
C ASP A 25 5.49 -2.94 -7.26
N LYS A 26 5.27 -4.15 -7.74
CA LYS A 26 5.77 -4.62 -9.02
C LYS A 26 5.16 -3.84 -10.20
N PHE A 27 3.96 -3.31 -10.01
CA PHE A 27 3.23 -2.52 -11.00
C PHE A 27 2.94 -1.13 -10.43
N PRO A 28 3.99 -0.30 -10.24
CA PRO A 28 3.83 0.96 -9.52
C PRO A 28 2.90 1.92 -10.26
N VAL A 29 2.03 2.55 -9.49
CA VAL A 29 1.16 3.62 -10.01
C VAL A 29 1.99 4.88 -10.24
N ASN A 30 2.92 5.13 -9.34
CA ASN A 30 3.90 6.21 -9.42
C ASN A 30 5.23 5.70 -8.89
N GLU A 31 6.29 6.43 -9.19
CA GLU A 31 7.62 6.09 -8.70
C GLU A 31 7.64 6.06 -7.17
N GLY A 32 8.13 4.94 -6.62
CA GLY A 32 8.21 4.76 -5.18
C GLY A 32 7.00 4.08 -4.56
N HIS A 33 6.00 3.70 -5.33
CA HIS A 33 4.82 3.01 -4.83
C HIS A 33 5.23 1.75 -4.07
N CYS A 34 4.86 1.69 -2.79
CA CYS A 34 5.21 0.59 -1.89
C CYS A 34 3.98 -0.12 -1.36
N LEU A 35 4.19 -1.35 -0.94
CA LEU A 35 3.20 -2.17 -0.25
C LEU A 35 3.73 -2.52 1.13
N VAL A 36 2.87 -2.38 2.13
CA VAL A 36 3.15 -2.83 3.51
C VAL A 36 2.33 -4.08 3.73
N VAL A 37 2.99 -5.18 4.07
CA VAL A 37 2.41 -6.53 4.02
C VAL A 37 2.67 -7.24 5.34
N PRO A 38 1.65 -7.85 5.98
CA PRO A 38 1.88 -8.64 7.18
C PRO A 38 2.56 -9.97 6.85
N HIS A 39 3.34 -10.51 7.78
CA HIS A 39 3.91 -11.85 7.63
C HIS A 39 2.82 -12.91 7.64
N ARG A 40 1.83 -12.77 8.52
CA ARG A 40 0.70 -13.69 8.58
C ARG A 40 -0.16 -13.50 7.35
N VAL A 41 -0.58 -14.60 6.74
CA VAL A 41 -1.40 -14.55 5.52
C VAL A 41 -2.87 -14.46 5.91
N TYR A 42 -3.46 -13.30 5.68
CA TYR A 42 -4.90 -13.07 5.80
C TYR A 42 -5.26 -11.95 4.81
N SER A 43 -6.50 -11.94 4.37
CA SER A 43 -6.88 -11.07 3.25
C SER A 43 -7.45 -9.72 3.68
N ASP A 44 -8.19 -9.67 4.78
CA ASP A 44 -8.95 -8.48 5.15
C ASP A 44 -8.28 -7.70 6.26
N TYR A 45 -8.13 -6.40 6.02
CA TYR A 45 -7.53 -5.47 7.00
C TYR A 45 -8.21 -5.57 8.37
N PHE A 46 -9.53 -5.80 8.37
CA PHE A 46 -10.31 -5.85 9.61
C PHE A 46 -10.11 -7.14 10.41
N ASP A 47 -9.39 -8.10 9.83
CA ASP A 47 -8.97 -9.31 10.53
C ASP A 47 -7.58 -9.19 11.15
N SER A 48 -6.96 -8.02 11.04
CA SER A 48 -5.68 -7.76 11.70
C SER A 48 -5.85 -7.75 13.22
N THR A 49 -4.82 -8.23 13.91
CA THR A 49 -4.75 -8.06 15.38
C THR A 49 -4.30 -6.64 15.70
N PRO A 50 -4.55 -6.15 16.94
CA PRO A 50 -4.03 -4.85 17.36
C PRO A 50 -2.53 -4.71 17.20
N GLU A 51 -1.78 -5.78 17.48
CA GLU A 51 -0.32 -5.79 17.32
C GLU A 51 0.07 -5.64 15.85
N GLU A 52 -0.66 -6.30 14.95
CA GLU A 52 -0.41 -6.18 13.52
C GLU A 52 -0.68 -4.76 13.05
N ILE A 53 -1.78 -4.16 13.45
CA ILE A 53 -2.09 -2.77 13.09
C ILE A 53 -0.97 -1.84 13.53
N LYS A 54 -0.51 -1.99 14.77
CA LYS A 54 0.58 -1.16 15.30
C LYS A 54 1.86 -1.35 14.50
N GLY A 55 2.25 -2.59 14.26
CA GLY A 55 3.50 -2.90 13.54
C GLY A 55 3.46 -2.49 12.08
N LEU A 56 2.34 -2.72 11.40
CA LEU A 56 2.17 -2.29 10.01
C LEU A 56 2.22 -0.77 9.91
N ASN A 57 1.60 -0.09 10.87
CA ASN A 57 1.62 1.38 10.89
C ASN A 57 3.03 1.93 11.11
N GLN A 58 3.82 1.29 11.95
CA GLN A 58 5.24 1.65 12.14
C GLN A 58 6.01 1.54 10.81
N LEU A 59 5.78 0.47 10.07
CA LEU A 59 6.40 0.27 8.76
C LEU A 59 5.95 1.33 7.77
N LEU A 60 4.67 1.68 7.79
CA LEU A 60 4.11 2.70 6.92
C LEU A 60 4.78 4.06 7.15
N PHE A 61 4.91 4.46 8.39
CA PHE A 61 5.53 5.74 8.76
C PHE A 61 7.00 5.77 8.35
N LYS A 62 7.72 4.67 8.62
CA LYS A 62 9.14 4.56 8.26
C LYS A 62 9.32 4.64 6.75
N THR A 63 8.45 3.98 6.00
CA THR A 63 8.50 3.97 4.54
C THR A 63 8.23 5.35 3.96
N LYS A 64 7.25 6.05 4.51
CA LYS A 64 6.95 7.42 4.10
C LYS A 64 8.18 8.32 4.25
N GLU A 65 8.86 8.22 5.37
CA GLU A 65 10.08 8.99 5.63
C GLU A 65 11.19 8.67 4.63
N PHE A 66 11.36 7.39 4.33
CA PHE A 66 12.33 6.92 3.34
C PHE A 66 11.99 7.47 1.94
N LEU A 67 10.73 7.41 1.55
CA LEU A 67 10.28 7.88 0.23
C LEU A 67 10.42 9.40 0.10
N ASP A 68 10.16 10.14 1.16
CA ASP A 68 10.36 11.60 1.17
C ASP A 68 11.79 11.96 0.79
N LYS A 69 12.74 11.25 1.36
CA LYS A 69 14.16 11.54 1.12
C LYS A 69 14.62 11.09 -0.25
N LYS A 70 14.11 9.98 -0.72
CA LYS A 70 14.60 9.39 -1.95
C LYS A 70 13.95 10.01 -3.20
N TYR A 71 12.65 10.25 -3.16
CA TYR A 71 11.88 10.66 -4.33
C TYR A 71 11.30 12.05 -4.25
N ASN A 72 11.27 12.63 -3.07
CA ASN A 72 10.77 13.99 -2.85
C ASN A 72 9.33 14.20 -3.36
N PRO A 73 8.39 13.33 -2.99
CA PRO A 73 7.00 13.49 -3.41
C PRO A 73 6.34 14.68 -2.73
N THR A 74 5.23 15.16 -3.30
CA THR A 74 4.48 16.29 -2.77
C THR A 74 3.23 15.86 -2.01
N GLY A 75 2.92 14.57 -2.01
CA GLY A 75 1.78 14.03 -1.28
C GLY A 75 1.80 12.52 -1.31
N PHE A 76 0.82 11.90 -0.65
CA PHE A 76 0.67 10.45 -0.61
C PHE A 76 -0.79 10.06 -0.62
N ASN A 77 -1.08 8.92 -1.24
CA ASN A 77 -2.33 8.22 -1.00
C ASN A 77 -2.02 6.91 -0.28
N ILE A 78 -2.83 6.58 0.69
CA ILE A 78 -2.75 5.33 1.44
C ILE A 78 -4.07 4.61 1.20
N GLY A 79 -4.02 3.33 0.85
CA GLY A 79 -5.25 2.61 0.58
C GLY A 79 -5.10 1.12 0.80
N VAL A 80 -6.23 0.48 1.11
CA VAL A 80 -6.35 -0.96 1.30
C VAL A 80 -7.61 -1.41 0.59
N ASN A 81 -7.49 -2.45 -0.23
CA ASN A 81 -8.66 -3.06 -0.85
C ASN A 81 -9.10 -4.23 0.01
N CYS A 82 -10.32 -4.16 0.54
CA CYS A 82 -10.90 -5.20 1.38
C CYS A 82 -12.06 -5.85 0.63
N GLY A 83 -11.84 -7.05 0.10
CA GLY A 83 -12.85 -7.82 -0.62
C GLY A 83 -12.85 -7.59 -2.13
N GLU A 84 -13.47 -8.50 -2.84
CA GLU A 84 -13.51 -8.46 -4.30
C GLU A 84 -14.20 -7.19 -4.83
N SER A 85 -15.27 -6.76 -4.18
CA SER A 85 -16.01 -5.58 -4.62
C SER A 85 -15.21 -4.30 -4.53
N SER A 86 -14.15 -4.28 -3.71
CA SER A 86 -13.25 -3.13 -3.60
C SER A 86 -12.06 -3.21 -4.56
N GLY A 87 -11.98 -4.29 -5.34
CA GLY A 87 -10.89 -4.49 -6.30
C GLY A 87 -9.75 -5.38 -5.81
N GLN A 88 -9.91 -6.03 -4.67
CA GLN A 88 -8.87 -6.92 -4.16
C GLN A 88 -8.74 -8.14 -5.08
N THR A 89 -7.54 -8.43 -5.54
CA THR A 89 -7.24 -9.58 -6.40
C THR A 89 -6.19 -10.51 -5.81
N VAL A 90 -5.36 -10.01 -4.90
CA VAL A 90 -4.40 -10.81 -4.14
C VAL A 90 -4.89 -10.87 -2.71
N PHE A 91 -5.18 -12.07 -2.22
CA PHE A 91 -5.84 -12.28 -0.93
C PHE A 91 -4.85 -12.48 0.21
N HIS A 92 -3.83 -11.68 0.20
CA HIS A 92 -2.91 -11.44 1.29
C HIS A 92 -2.94 -9.93 1.51
N LEU A 93 -3.30 -9.49 2.69
CA LEU A 93 -3.43 -8.06 3.00
C LEU A 93 -2.22 -7.29 2.54
N HIS A 94 -2.44 -6.16 1.91
CA HIS A 94 -1.37 -5.24 1.57
C HIS A 94 -1.91 -3.82 1.59
N ILE A 95 -1.14 -2.95 2.20
CA ILE A 95 -1.47 -1.52 2.32
C ILE A 95 -0.64 -0.78 1.29
N HIS A 96 -1.31 -0.09 0.38
CA HIS A 96 -0.65 0.74 -0.63
C HIS A 96 -0.19 2.04 -0.01
N LEU A 97 1.05 2.42 -0.27
CA LEU A 97 1.57 3.76 -0.01
C LEU A 97 2.04 4.31 -1.34
N ILE A 98 1.29 5.26 -1.86
CA ILE A 98 1.50 5.79 -3.20
C ILE A 98 2.00 7.22 -3.12
N PRO A 99 3.28 7.46 -3.46
CA PRO A 99 3.78 8.82 -3.56
C PRO A 99 3.08 9.57 -4.68
N ARG A 100 2.71 10.81 -4.42
CA ARG A 100 2.07 11.65 -5.39
C ARG A 100 2.98 12.82 -5.73
N TYR A 101 2.96 13.22 -7.00
CA TYR A 101 3.81 14.27 -7.51
C TYR A 101 2.95 15.31 -8.18
N LYS A 102 3.30 16.58 -8.00
CA LYS A 102 2.56 17.67 -8.61
C LYS A 102 2.51 17.45 -10.12
N GLY A 103 1.31 17.44 -10.69
CA GLY A 103 1.12 17.24 -12.12
C GLY A 103 1.06 15.79 -12.58
N ASP A 104 1.09 14.83 -11.66
CA ASP A 104 0.99 13.40 -12.05
C ASP A 104 -0.40 13.05 -12.62
N VAL A 105 -1.41 13.82 -12.27
CA VAL A 105 -2.72 13.81 -12.93
C VAL A 105 -3.16 15.26 -13.10
N ASP A 106 -4.12 15.51 -14.02
CA ASP A 106 -4.58 16.87 -14.31
C ASP A 106 -5.27 17.49 -13.11
N ASP A 107 -6.21 16.76 -12.51
CA ASP A 107 -6.99 17.25 -11.38
C ASP A 107 -7.12 16.14 -10.33
N PRO A 108 -6.35 16.22 -9.24
CA PRO A 108 -6.37 15.19 -8.21
C PRO A 108 -7.51 15.32 -7.20
N THR A 109 -8.39 16.33 -7.36
CA THR A 109 -9.46 16.57 -6.40
C THR A 109 -10.22 15.31 -6.08
N GLY A 110 -10.45 15.08 -4.79
CA GLY A 110 -11.19 13.93 -4.29
C GLY A 110 -10.32 12.70 -4.03
N GLY A 111 -9.17 12.57 -4.72
CA GLY A 111 -8.21 11.50 -4.46
C GLY A 111 -8.83 10.11 -4.31
N VAL A 112 -8.84 9.59 -3.09
CA VAL A 112 -9.39 8.27 -2.75
C VAL A 112 -10.82 8.06 -3.23
N ARG A 113 -11.60 9.12 -3.36
CA ARG A 113 -12.96 9.03 -3.88
C ARG A 113 -13.02 8.49 -5.31
N GLY A 114 -11.88 8.50 -6.00
CA GLY A 114 -11.77 7.97 -7.36
C GLY A 114 -11.97 6.46 -7.48
N VAL A 115 -12.16 5.76 -6.35
CA VAL A 115 -12.59 4.35 -6.38
C VAL A 115 -13.92 4.19 -7.12
N ILE A 116 -14.74 5.23 -7.15
CA ILE A 116 -15.91 5.34 -8.03
C ILE A 116 -15.62 6.56 -8.92
N PRO A 117 -15.09 6.34 -10.12
CA PRO A 117 -14.58 7.46 -10.93
C PRO A 117 -15.56 8.60 -11.16
N SER A 118 -16.84 8.29 -11.36
CA SER A 118 -17.87 9.29 -11.59
C SER A 118 -18.17 10.15 -10.36
N LYS A 119 -17.69 9.74 -9.18
CA LYS A 119 -17.94 10.42 -7.91
C LYS A 119 -16.66 11.00 -7.29
N GLN A 120 -15.56 10.95 -8.02
CA GLN A 120 -14.29 11.42 -7.47
C GLN A 120 -14.33 12.89 -7.12
N LYS A 121 -14.80 13.71 -8.04
CA LYS A 121 -14.82 15.17 -7.85
C LYS A 121 -16.16 15.63 -7.27
N TYR A 122 -16.10 16.68 -6.49
CA TYR A 122 -17.29 17.23 -5.83
C TYR A 122 -17.22 18.75 -5.73
#